data_7c4b7e4cad102891fd5de087e1e8ceef
#
_entry.id   7c4b7e4cad102891fd5de087e1e8ceef
#
_cell.length_a   1.000
_cell.length_b   1.000
_cell.length_c   1.000
_cell.angle_alpha   90.00
_cell.angle_beta   90.00
_cell.angle_gamma   90.00
#
_symmetry.space_group_name_H-M   'P 1'
#
loop_
_entity.id
_entity.type
_entity.pdbx_description
1 polymer ?
#
loop_
_entity_poly.entity_id
_entity_poly.type
_entity_poly.pdbx_seq_one_letter_code
_entity_poly.pdbx_strand_id
1 'polypeptide(L)'
;KSDLMGEQTILCGMLQAGSIVCYDKLVADGKDPAYAGKLIQYGWETITEALKQGGITLMMDRLSNSAKLRAFELAEQIKESLGFLYYKHMDDIISGHFSATMMADWANGDKDLFAWREATGKTAFENAPKADGIKMSEQEYFDNGVLMVAMVKAGVELAFDAMVASGIYEESAYYESLHELPLIANTIARKRLYEMNVVISDTAEYGNYLFSNVATPILAKEIIPALQKGDLGEPTPAVAIDNITLRDVNDAIRNHPVELIGQELRGYMTDMKRIAVAG
;
A
#
# COMPACT_ATOMS: atom_id res chain seq x y z
N LYS A 1 -8.38 2.51 18.16
CA LYS A 1 -7.56 3.58 17.56
C LYS A 1 -6.56 3.01 16.55
N SER A 2 -5.88 1.89 16.90
CA SER A 2 -4.97 1.21 15.98
C SER A 2 -5.70 0.72 14.73
N ASP A 3 -6.80 0.05 14.91
CA ASP A 3 -7.69 -0.42 13.87
C ASP A 3 -8.09 0.71 12.89
N LEU A 4 -8.64 1.81 13.40
CA LEU A 4 -8.96 2.98 12.56
C LEU A 4 -7.72 3.52 11.82
N MET A 5 -6.57 3.60 12.48
CA MET A 5 -5.35 4.10 11.85
C MET A 5 -4.88 3.20 10.72
N GLY A 6 -4.83 1.89 10.96
CA GLY A 6 -4.46 0.91 9.94
C GLY A 6 -5.41 0.92 8.74
N GLU A 7 -6.72 0.73 9.02
CA GLU A 7 -7.76 0.69 7.98
C GLU A 7 -7.77 1.95 7.11
N GLN A 8 -7.75 3.13 7.73
CA GLN A 8 -7.91 4.39 7.03
C GLN A 8 -6.66 4.84 6.26
N THR A 9 -5.47 4.40 6.66
CA THR A 9 -4.21 4.82 6.04
C THR A 9 -3.64 3.75 5.10
N ILE A 10 -2.91 2.75 5.65
CA ILE A 10 -2.21 1.79 4.80
C ILE A 10 -3.16 0.77 4.16
N LEU A 11 -4.16 0.28 4.89
CA LEU A 11 -5.00 -0.81 4.38
C LEU A 11 -5.89 -0.34 3.23
N CYS A 12 -6.61 0.76 3.40
CA CYS A 12 -7.49 1.32 2.38
C CYS A 12 -6.87 2.52 1.66
N GLY A 13 -6.41 3.51 2.41
CA GLY A 13 -6.01 4.81 1.87
C GLY A 13 -4.85 4.77 0.90
N MET A 14 -3.76 4.10 1.28
CA MET A 14 -2.59 3.96 0.41
C MET A 14 -2.89 3.08 -0.80
N LEU A 15 -3.62 1.97 -0.61
CA LEU A 15 -3.98 1.10 -1.73
C LEU A 15 -4.92 1.79 -2.71
N GLN A 16 -5.86 2.62 -2.22
CA GLN A 16 -6.72 3.43 -3.09
C GLN A 16 -5.92 4.48 -3.86
N ALA A 17 -5.15 5.32 -3.15
CA ALA A 17 -4.32 6.34 -3.78
C ALA A 17 -3.32 5.73 -4.77
N GLY A 18 -2.65 4.66 -4.38
CA GLY A 18 -1.71 3.92 -5.21
C GLY A 18 -2.37 3.32 -6.45
N SER A 19 -3.58 2.75 -6.32
CA SER A 19 -4.30 2.20 -7.47
C SER A 19 -4.59 3.28 -8.52
N ILE A 20 -5.04 4.44 -8.10
CA ILE A 20 -5.36 5.56 -9.01
C ILE A 20 -4.11 6.05 -9.71
N VAL A 21 -3.07 6.43 -8.96
CA VAL A 21 -1.88 7.06 -9.56
C VAL A 21 -1.07 6.08 -10.42
N CYS A 22 -0.98 4.80 -10.02
CA CYS A 22 -0.27 3.78 -10.79
C CYS A 22 -1.00 3.45 -12.09
N TYR A 23 -2.32 3.33 -12.06
CA TYR A 23 -3.11 3.07 -13.26
C TYR A 23 -3.01 4.23 -14.26
N ASP A 24 -3.21 5.46 -13.78
CA ASP A 24 -3.13 6.65 -14.62
C ASP A 24 -1.75 6.79 -15.26
N LYS A 25 -0.67 6.51 -14.49
CA LYS A 25 0.71 6.51 -15.01
C LYS A 25 0.92 5.46 -16.09
N LEU A 26 0.49 4.22 -15.86
CA LEU A 26 0.64 3.14 -16.85
C LEU A 26 -0.06 3.47 -18.18
N VAL A 27 -1.28 3.98 -18.11
CA VAL A 27 -2.03 4.36 -19.29
C VAL A 27 -1.39 5.56 -20.00
N ALA A 28 -0.91 6.55 -19.24
CA ALA A 28 -0.19 7.71 -19.80
C ALA A 28 1.12 7.30 -20.48
N ASP A 29 1.78 6.24 -20.01
CA ASP A 29 2.98 5.64 -20.62
C ASP A 29 2.65 4.73 -21.84
N GLY A 30 1.39 4.65 -22.24
CA GLY A 30 0.94 3.87 -23.39
C GLY A 30 0.80 2.37 -23.14
N LYS A 31 0.78 1.91 -21.88
CA LYS A 31 0.48 0.51 -21.57
C LYS A 31 -1.00 0.22 -21.86
N ASP A 32 -1.28 -1.01 -22.27
CA ASP A 32 -2.65 -1.47 -22.46
C ASP A 32 -3.49 -1.30 -21.19
N PRO A 33 -4.67 -0.65 -21.27
CA PRO A 33 -5.49 -0.38 -20.08
C PRO A 33 -5.98 -1.64 -19.35
N ALA A 34 -6.22 -2.76 -20.06
CA ALA A 34 -6.61 -4.01 -19.41
C ALA A 34 -5.42 -4.65 -18.68
N TYR A 35 -4.21 -4.58 -19.26
CA TYR A 35 -2.98 -4.99 -18.58
C TYR A 35 -2.73 -4.14 -17.34
N ALA A 36 -2.81 -2.80 -17.47
CA ALA A 36 -2.63 -1.87 -16.35
C ALA A 36 -3.62 -2.17 -15.21
N GLY A 37 -4.90 -2.35 -15.55
CA GLY A 37 -5.94 -2.72 -14.59
C GLY A 37 -5.62 -4.04 -13.88
N LYS A 38 -5.16 -5.06 -14.62
CA LYS A 38 -4.79 -6.34 -14.05
C LYS A 38 -3.59 -6.26 -13.13
N LEU A 39 -2.52 -5.60 -13.56
CA LEU A 39 -1.30 -5.42 -12.76
C LEU A 39 -1.63 -4.79 -11.40
N ILE A 40 -2.42 -3.71 -11.40
CA ILE A 40 -2.74 -3.01 -10.17
C ILE A 40 -3.74 -3.81 -9.32
N GLN A 41 -4.84 -4.26 -9.91
CA GLN A 41 -5.93 -4.93 -9.18
C GLN A 41 -5.47 -6.19 -8.44
N TYR A 42 -4.67 -7.03 -9.07
CA TYR A 42 -4.20 -8.30 -8.49
C TYR A 42 -2.78 -8.21 -7.92
N GLY A 43 -2.02 -7.17 -8.28
CA GLY A 43 -0.68 -6.95 -7.75
C GLY A 43 -0.69 -6.67 -6.25
N TRP A 44 -1.64 -5.89 -5.76
CA TRP A 44 -1.77 -5.65 -4.31
C TRP A 44 -1.94 -6.96 -3.53
N GLU A 45 -2.82 -7.86 -4.00
CA GLU A 45 -3.04 -9.16 -3.36
C GLU A 45 -1.74 -9.98 -3.31
N THR A 46 -1.05 -10.11 -4.44
CA THR A 46 0.19 -10.89 -4.55
C THR A 46 1.30 -10.33 -3.66
N ILE A 47 1.48 -9.01 -3.65
CA ILE A 47 2.53 -8.33 -2.88
C ILE A 47 2.24 -8.45 -1.37
N THR A 48 1.00 -8.21 -0.96
CA THR A 48 0.64 -8.22 0.47
C THR A 48 0.56 -9.63 1.07
N GLU A 49 0.30 -10.65 0.26
CA GLU A 49 0.42 -12.04 0.73
C GLU A 49 1.86 -12.41 1.07
N ALA A 50 2.84 -12.01 0.27
CA ALA A 50 4.26 -12.20 0.61
C ALA A 50 4.63 -11.42 1.89
N LEU A 51 4.13 -10.18 2.01
CA LEU A 51 4.31 -9.35 3.21
C LEU A 51 3.78 -10.05 4.46
N LYS A 52 2.56 -10.56 4.45
CA LYS A 52 1.95 -11.27 5.58
C LYS A 52 2.76 -12.50 5.98
N GLN A 53 3.27 -13.24 5.02
CA GLN A 53 3.95 -14.51 5.28
C GLN A 53 5.36 -14.35 5.82
N GLY A 54 6.11 -13.33 5.41
CA GLY A 54 7.50 -13.17 5.79
C GLY A 54 7.96 -11.73 6.03
N GLY A 55 7.01 -10.82 6.22
CA GLY A 55 7.30 -9.42 6.48
C GLY A 55 7.76 -8.64 5.25
N ILE A 56 8.21 -7.42 5.50
CA ILE A 56 8.82 -6.57 4.48
C ILE A 56 10.04 -7.27 3.87
N THR A 57 10.79 -8.02 4.67
CA THR A 57 11.94 -8.79 4.22
C THR A 57 11.57 -9.75 3.08
N LEU A 58 10.59 -10.65 3.28
CA LEU A 58 10.20 -11.60 2.24
C LEU A 58 9.60 -10.89 1.01
N MET A 59 8.77 -9.88 1.23
CA MET A 59 8.19 -9.10 0.14
C MET A 59 9.28 -8.46 -0.74
N MET A 60 10.29 -7.83 -0.12
CA MET A 60 11.40 -7.22 -0.83
C MET A 60 12.35 -8.25 -1.46
N ASP A 61 12.50 -9.44 -0.88
CA ASP A 61 13.31 -10.53 -1.42
C ASP A 61 12.71 -11.19 -2.68
N ARG A 62 11.44 -10.89 -3.01
CA ARG A 62 10.84 -11.27 -4.29
C ARG A 62 11.34 -10.41 -5.46
N LEU A 63 11.96 -9.27 -5.19
CA LEU A 63 12.52 -8.39 -6.20
C LEU A 63 13.94 -8.80 -6.56
N SER A 64 14.37 -8.53 -7.81
CA SER A 64 15.78 -8.56 -8.15
C SER A 64 16.56 -7.56 -7.29
N ASN A 65 17.86 -7.75 -7.12
CA ASN A 65 18.66 -6.83 -6.30
C ASN A 65 18.57 -5.38 -6.79
N SER A 66 18.57 -5.14 -8.11
CA SER A 66 18.40 -3.79 -8.67
C SER A 66 17.03 -3.20 -8.33
N ALA A 67 15.98 -3.99 -8.48
CA ALA A 67 14.62 -3.59 -8.15
C ALA A 67 14.44 -3.37 -6.64
N LYS A 68 15.07 -4.18 -5.78
CA LYS A 68 15.04 -4.02 -4.33
C LYS A 68 15.66 -2.69 -3.89
N LEU A 69 16.84 -2.35 -4.40
CA LEU A 69 17.46 -1.06 -4.08
C LEU A 69 16.60 0.09 -4.55
N ARG A 70 16.00 -0.01 -5.73
CA ARG A 70 15.11 1.02 -6.26
C ARG A 70 13.81 1.12 -5.46
N ALA A 71 13.19 0.00 -5.08
CA ALA A 71 12.00 -0.01 -4.22
C ALA A 71 12.28 0.61 -2.85
N PHE A 72 13.45 0.33 -2.29
CA PHE A 72 13.86 0.94 -1.01
C PHE A 72 13.99 2.46 -1.14
N GLU A 73 14.68 2.96 -2.18
CA GLU A 73 14.82 4.40 -2.46
C GLU A 73 13.45 5.08 -2.64
N LEU A 74 12.57 4.49 -3.45
CA LEU A 74 11.20 5.00 -3.65
C LEU A 74 10.39 5.00 -2.35
N ALA A 75 10.54 3.97 -1.52
CA ALA A 75 9.86 3.91 -0.23
C ALA A 75 10.30 5.04 0.70
N GLU A 76 11.59 5.36 0.75
CA GLU A 76 12.08 6.49 1.55
C GLU A 76 11.56 7.84 1.02
N GLN A 77 11.49 8.03 -0.30
CA GLN A 77 10.88 9.23 -0.90
C GLN A 77 9.38 9.33 -0.55
N ILE A 78 8.64 8.23 -0.61
CA ILE A 78 7.22 8.19 -0.21
C ILE A 78 7.07 8.53 1.27
N LYS A 79 7.94 8.01 2.13
CA LYS A 79 7.93 8.32 3.57
C LYS A 79 8.19 9.81 3.83
N GLU A 80 9.12 10.42 3.10
CA GLU A 80 9.37 11.86 3.18
C GLU A 80 8.13 12.68 2.76
N SER A 81 7.48 12.30 1.67
CA SER A 81 6.32 13.02 1.14
C SER A 81 5.05 12.85 1.97
N LEU A 82 4.81 11.65 2.53
CA LEU A 82 3.54 11.30 3.19
C LEU A 82 3.62 11.21 4.72
N GLY A 83 4.82 11.25 5.32
CA GLY A 83 4.99 11.06 6.75
C GLY A 83 4.11 11.98 7.59
N PHE A 84 4.08 13.27 7.25
CA PHE A 84 3.25 14.25 7.95
C PHE A 84 1.75 13.88 7.93
N LEU A 85 1.28 13.27 6.85
CA LEU A 85 -0.13 12.90 6.70
C LEU A 85 -0.50 11.73 7.63
N TYR A 86 0.38 10.74 7.78
CA TYR A 86 0.17 9.63 8.70
C TYR A 86 0.10 10.10 10.15
N TYR A 87 1.04 10.93 10.58
CA TYR A 87 1.06 11.47 11.95
C TYR A 87 -0.15 12.38 12.21
N LYS A 88 -0.49 13.24 11.27
CA LYS A 88 -1.69 14.09 11.38
C LYS A 88 -2.95 13.24 11.48
N HIS A 89 -3.08 12.19 10.66
CA HIS A 89 -4.26 11.32 10.68
C HIS A 89 -4.41 10.60 12.03
N MET A 90 -3.30 10.14 12.60
CA MET A 90 -3.28 9.56 13.95
C MET A 90 -3.69 10.57 15.01
N ASP A 91 -3.21 11.81 14.93
CA ASP A 91 -3.61 12.91 15.84
C ASP A 91 -5.11 13.21 15.71
N ASP A 92 -5.66 13.25 14.51
CA ASP A 92 -7.09 13.47 14.27
C ASP A 92 -7.95 12.34 14.90
N ILE A 93 -7.48 11.08 14.87
CA ILE A 93 -8.15 9.96 15.54
C ILE A 93 -8.07 10.12 17.06
N ILE A 94 -6.90 10.44 17.61
CA ILE A 94 -6.68 10.54 19.06
C ILE A 94 -7.44 11.72 19.66
N SER A 95 -7.40 12.86 19.02
CA SER A 95 -8.07 14.09 19.48
C SER A 95 -9.59 14.05 19.34
N GLY A 96 -10.13 13.09 18.57
CA GLY A 96 -11.56 13.01 18.23
C GLY A 96 -11.96 13.91 17.05
N HIS A 97 -11.01 14.58 16.42
CA HIS A 97 -11.29 15.43 15.26
C HIS A 97 -11.87 14.62 14.09
N PHE A 98 -11.32 13.44 13.83
CA PHE A 98 -11.87 12.50 12.84
C PHE A 98 -13.33 12.18 13.10
N SER A 99 -13.67 11.76 14.34
CA SER A 99 -15.06 11.42 14.71
C SER A 99 -15.98 12.63 14.60
N ALA A 100 -15.53 13.81 15.01
CA ALA A 100 -16.32 15.04 14.90
C ALA A 100 -16.61 15.42 13.44
N THR A 101 -15.62 15.27 12.56
CA THR A 101 -15.75 15.54 11.11
C THR A 101 -16.75 14.58 10.48
N MET A 102 -16.63 13.28 10.73
CA MET A 102 -17.53 12.27 10.21
C MET A 102 -18.97 12.49 10.70
N MET A 103 -19.15 12.76 12.00
CA MET A 103 -20.48 13.02 12.58
C MET A 103 -21.12 14.29 12.02
N ALA A 104 -20.33 15.31 11.68
CA ALA A 104 -20.84 16.53 11.06
C ALA A 104 -21.35 16.27 9.64
N ASP A 105 -20.67 15.45 8.84
CA ASP A 105 -21.14 15.05 7.51
C ASP A 105 -22.39 14.18 7.62
N TRP A 106 -22.40 13.20 8.54
CA TRP A 106 -23.58 12.39 8.80
C TRP A 106 -24.81 13.23 9.17
N ALA A 107 -24.66 14.20 10.06
CA ALA A 107 -25.75 15.13 10.41
C ALA A 107 -26.21 15.99 9.21
N ASN A 108 -25.37 16.14 8.18
CA ASN A 108 -25.65 16.86 6.94
C ASN A 108 -26.13 15.93 5.79
N GLY A 109 -26.40 14.67 6.09
CA GLY A 109 -26.91 13.66 5.14
C GLY A 109 -25.83 13.01 4.28
N ASP A 110 -24.63 12.81 4.83
CA ASP A 110 -23.48 12.11 4.20
C ASP A 110 -23.09 12.68 2.83
N LYS A 111 -23.16 14.00 2.69
CA LYS A 111 -22.92 14.65 1.39
C LYS A 111 -21.51 14.46 0.88
N ASP A 112 -20.52 14.57 1.75
CA ASP A 112 -19.11 14.41 1.39
C ASP A 112 -18.83 12.94 1.07
N LEU A 113 -19.33 12.01 1.91
CA LEU A 113 -19.19 10.57 1.69
C LEU A 113 -19.77 10.15 0.33
N PHE A 114 -20.97 10.56 -0.01
CA PHE A 114 -21.59 10.21 -1.31
C PHE A 114 -20.86 10.84 -2.49
N ALA A 115 -20.36 12.07 -2.34
CA ALA A 115 -19.58 12.72 -3.37
C ALA A 115 -18.25 11.97 -3.62
N TRP A 116 -17.57 11.50 -2.58
CA TRP A 116 -16.34 10.73 -2.70
C TRP A 116 -16.57 9.33 -3.29
N ARG A 117 -17.66 8.66 -2.91
CA ARG A 117 -18.08 7.38 -3.54
C ARG A 117 -18.30 7.57 -5.04
N GLU A 118 -19.02 8.61 -5.43
CA GLU A 118 -19.28 8.92 -6.84
C GLU A 118 -17.97 9.21 -7.59
N ALA A 119 -17.07 10.00 -6.99
CA ALA A 119 -15.77 10.29 -7.57
C ALA A 119 -14.92 9.02 -7.75
N THR A 120 -14.91 8.12 -6.77
CA THR A 120 -14.22 6.83 -6.85
C THR A 120 -14.76 5.97 -8.00
N GLY A 121 -16.08 5.89 -8.14
CA GLY A 121 -16.74 5.16 -9.25
C GLY A 121 -16.41 5.71 -10.63
N LYS A 122 -15.98 6.97 -10.72
CA LYS A 122 -15.58 7.62 -11.99
C LYS A 122 -14.08 7.54 -12.29
N THR A 123 -13.25 7.01 -11.40
CA THR A 123 -11.81 6.88 -11.67
C THR A 123 -11.54 5.98 -12.86
N ALA A 124 -10.45 6.23 -13.57
CA ALA A 124 -10.08 5.42 -14.73
C ALA A 124 -9.75 3.97 -14.31
N PHE A 125 -9.13 3.77 -13.15
CA PHE A 125 -8.88 2.43 -12.61
C PHE A 125 -10.18 1.64 -12.34
N GLU A 126 -11.19 2.28 -11.73
CA GLU A 126 -12.49 1.63 -11.48
C GLU A 126 -13.16 1.17 -12.77
N ASN A 127 -13.00 1.96 -13.83
CA ASN A 127 -13.57 1.70 -15.15
C ASN A 127 -12.60 1.00 -16.12
N ALA A 128 -11.48 0.48 -15.63
CA ALA A 128 -10.52 -0.25 -16.46
C ALA A 128 -11.18 -1.45 -17.16
N PRO A 129 -10.84 -1.73 -18.43
CA PRO A 129 -11.33 -2.89 -19.13
C PRO A 129 -11.03 -4.20 -18.38
N LYS A 130 -11.88 -5.21 -18.57
CA LYS A 130 -11.59 -6.55 -18.06
C LYS A 130 -10.36 -7.12 -18.74
N ALA A 131 -9.52 -7.79 -17.96
CA ALA A 131 -8.27 -8.39 -18.44
C ALA A 131 -8.45 -9.86 -18.84
N ASP A 132 -9.57 -10.17 -19.50
CA ASP A 132 -9.88 -11.54 -19.93
C ASP A 132 -8.79 -12.02 -20.90
N GLY A 133 -8.17 -13.14 -20.58
CA GLY A 133 -7.08 -13.72 -21.40
C GLY A 133 -5.66 -13.23 -21.09
N ILE A 134 -5.48 -12.17 -20.32
CA ILE A 134 -4.16 -11.76 -19.84
C ILE A 134 -3.77 -12.67 -18.67
N LYS A 135 -2.67 -13.43 -18.84
CA LYS A 135 -2.10 -14.25 -17.77
C LYS A 135 -0.85 -13.56 -17.23
N MET A 136 -0.73 -13.53 -15.92
CA MET A 136 0.47 -13.04 -15.22
C MET A 136 0.81 -14.03 -14.11
N SER A 137 2.09 -14.37 -13.99
CA SER A 137 2.62 -15.14 -12.87
C SER A 137 2.75 -14.26 -11.63
N GLU A 138 2.87 -14.86 -10.45
CA GLU A 138 3.15 -14.11 -9.22
C GLU A 138 4.41 -13.26 -9.34
N GLN A 139 5.46 -13.78 -9.97
CA GLN A 139 6.72 -13.06 -10.15
C GLN A 139 6.56 -11.83 -11.04
N GLU A 140 5.74 -11.90 -12.09
CA GLU A 140 5.50 -10.74 -12.96
C GLU A 140 4.84 -9.56 -12.23
N TYR A 141 4.04 -9.80 -11.18
CA TYR A 141 3.51 -8.71 -10.35
C TYR A 141 4.62 -8.00 -9.56
N PHE A 142 5.62 -8.72 -9.09
CA PHE A 142 6.78 -8.13 -8.43
C PHE A 142 7.69 -7.41 -9.45
N ASP A 143 8.03 -8.07 -10.55
CA ASP A 143 8.94 -7.52 -11.55
C ASP A 143 8.41 -6.22 -12.18
N ASN A 144 7.09 -6.12 -12.36
CA ASN A 144 6.42 -4.97 -12.97
C ASN A 144 5.82 -3.99 -11.95
N GLY A 145 5.87 -4.30 -10.66
CA GLY A 145 5.19 -3.56 -9.59
C GLY A 145 6.13 -2.96 -8.54
N VAL A 146 7.35 -2.57 -8.89
CA VAL A 146 8.36 -2.08 -7.93
C VAL A 146 7.85 -0.88 -7.14
N LEU A 147 7.18 0.07 -7.79
CA LEU A 147 6.53 1.20 -7.11
C LEU A 147 5.46 0.72 -6.11
N MET A 148 4.67 -0.29 -6.46
CA MET A 148 3.65 -0.84 -5.57
C MET A 148 4.26 -1.47 -4.32
N VAL A 149 5.36 -2.21 -4.48
CA VAL A 149 6.15 -2.76 -3.36
C VAL A 149 6.69 -1.63 -2.48
N ALA A 150 7.22 -0.56 -3.09
CA ALA A 150 7.69 0.61 -2.36
C ALA A 150 6.57 1.31 -1.57
N MET A 151 5.37 1.45 -2.15
CA MET A 151 4.20 2.02 -1.48
C MET A 151 3.77 1.18 -0.28
N VAL A 152 3.75 -0.15 -0.43
CA VAL A 152 3.42 -1.05 0.68
C VAL A 152 4.45 -0.95 1.80
N LYS A 153 5.75 -1.01 1.47
CA LYS A 153 6.82 -0.83 2.47
C LYS A 153 6.67 0.49 3.22
N ALA A 154 6.60 1.59 2.50
CA ALA A 154 6.50 2.93 3.08
C ALA A 154 5.25 3.09 3.96
N GLY A 155 4.10 2.66 3.46
CA GLY A 155 2.83 2.79 4.18
C GLY A 155 2.77 1.94 5.44
N VAL A 156 3.29 0.72 5.41
CA VAL A 156 3.39 -0.16 6.60
C VAL A 156 4.29 0.47 7.67
N GLU A 157 5.49 0.91 7.29
CA GLU A 157 6.42 1.53 8.23
C GLU A 157 5.84 2.83 8.82
N LEU A 158 5.26 3.71 7.99
CA LEU A 158 4.65 4.95 8.46
C LEU A 158 3.46 4.72 9.39
N ALA A 159 2.57 3.79 9.06
CA ALA A 159 1.42 3.49 9.91
C ALA A 159 1.88 2.89 11.26
N PHE A 160 2.81 1.94 11.23
CA PHE A 160 3.40 1.34 12.41
C PHE A 160 4.07 2.40 13.30
N ASP A 161 4.95 3.22 12.74
CA ASP A 161 5.71 4.22 13.47
C ASP A 161 4.79 5.29 14.10
N ALA A 162 3.77 5.76 13.36
CA ALA A 162 2.81 6.72 13.89
C ALA A 162 1.98 6.14 15.04
N MET A 163 1.59 4.86 14.95
CA MET A 163 0.87 4.17 16.04
C MET A 163 1.74 4.01 17.28
N VAL A 164 2.98 3.52 17.12
CA VAL A 164 3.91 3.30 18.24
C VAL A 164 4.29 4.63 18.89
N ALA A 165 4.60 5.67 18.12
CA ALA A 165 4.87 7.01 18.61
C ALA A 165 3.70 7.59 19.43
N SER A 166 2.48 7.13 19.17
CA SER A 166 1.26 7.53 19.88
C SER A 166 0.93 6.64 21.09
N GLY A 167 1.84 5.73 21.46
CA GLY A 167 1.72 4.87 22.63
C GLY A 167 0.90 3.59 22.39
N ILE A 168 0.65 3.20 21.15
CA ILE A 168 0.06 1.90 20.80
C ILE A 168 1.16 0.83 20.89
N TYR A 169 0.82 -0.33 21.44
CA TYR A 169 1.75 -1.47 21.54
C TYR A 169 2.16 -1.95 20.14
N GLU A 170 3.41 -2.36 20.00
CA GLU A 170 3.99 -2.80 18.73
C GLU A 170 3.23 -3.98 18.11
N GLU A 171 2.73 -4.89 18.95
CA GLU A 171 1.92 -6.04 18.50
C GLU A 171 0.63 -5.58 17.82
N SER A 172 -0.09 -4.63 18.41
CA SER A 172 -1.30 -4.06 17.80
C SER A 172 -0.96 -3.30 16.52
N ALA A 173 0.10 -2.48 16.56
CA ALA A 173 0.55 -1.73 15.40
C ALA A 173 0.94 -2.66 14.23
N TYR A 174 1.60 -3.79 14.53
CA TYR A 174 1.94 -4.80 13.53
C TYR A 174 0.69 -5.41 12.87
N TYR A 175 -0.30 -5.82 13.66
CA TYR A 175 -1.53 -6.41 13.12
C TYR A 175 -2.24 -5.43 12.18
N GLU A 176 -2.44 -4.21 12.63
CA GLU A 176 -3.21 -3.19 11.93
C GLU A 176 -2.47 -2.53 10.75
N SER A 177 -1.14 -2.60 10.70
CA SER A 177 -0.38 -2.02 9.59
C SER A 177 0.08 -3.05 8.55
N LEU A 178 0.33 -4.30 8.97
CA LEU A 178 0.96 -5.30 8.11
C LEU A 178 0.11 -6.56 7.95
N HIS A 179 -0.32 -7.16 9.08
CA HIS A 179 -0.91 -8.49 9.05
C HIS A 179 -2.27 -8.53 8.35
N GLU A 180 -3.07 -7.49 8.51
CA GLU A 180 -4.41 -7.40 7.93
C GLU A 180 -4.45 -6.84 6.51
N LEU A 181 -3.33 -6.30 6.01
CA LEU A 181 -3.27 -5.68 4.69
C LEU A 181 -3.79 -6.57 3.54
N PRO A 182 -3.51 -7.89 3.51
CA PRO A 182 -4.06 -8.76 2.47
C PRO A 182 -5.58 -8.85 2.43
N LEU A 183 -6.30 -8.56 3.53
CA LEU A 183 -7.76 -8.58 3.56
C LEU A 183 -8.34 -7.55 2.60
N ILE A 184 -7.80 -6.33 2.65
CA ILE A 184 -8.23 -5.24 1.77
C ILE A 184 -7.70 -5.43 0.35
N ALA A 185 -6.43 -5.83 0.19
CA ALA A 185 -5.85 -6.13 -1.12
C ALA A 185 -6.66 -7.21 -1.86
N ASN A 186 -7.10 -8.26 -1.15
CA ASN A 186 -7.97 -9.30 -1.65
C ASN A 186 -9.35 -8.77 -2.04
N THR A 187 -9.90 -7.84 -1.27
CA THR A 187 -11.16 -7.18 -1.60
C THR A 187 -11.04 -6.34 -2.87
N ILE A 188 -9.96 -5.58 -3.02
CA ILE A 188 -9.67 -4.83 -4.26
C ILE A 188 -9.53 -5.77 -5.46
N ALA A 189 -8.83 -6.91 -5.30
CA ALA A 189 -8.68 -7.91 -6.36
C ALA A 189 -10.03 -8.41 -6.90
N ARG A 190 -11.04 -8.53 -6.05
CA ARG A 190 -12.37 -9.04 -6.42
C ARG A 190 -13.38 -7.96 -6.79
N LYS A 191 -13.26 -6.78 -6.20
CA LYS A 191 -14.32 -5.76 -6.20
C LYS A 191 -13.87 -4.37 -6.69
N ARG A 192 -12.56 -4.16 -6.88
CA ARG A 192 -11.96 -2.82 -7.10
C ARG A 192 -12.28 -1.84 -5.95
N LEU A 193 -12.19 -0.54 -6.21
CA LEU A 193 -12.22 0.48 -5.16
C LEU A 193 -13.64 0.83 -4.71
N TYR A 194 -14.58 0.99 -5.64
CA TYR A 194 -15.94 1.42 -5.29
C TYR A 194 -16.61 0.42 -4.34
N GLU A 195 -16.68 -0.84 -4.75
CA GLU A 195 -17.30 -1.87 -3.90
C GLU A 195 -16.44 -2.21 -2.66
N MET A 196 -15.11 -2.07 -2.74
CA MET A 196 -14.25 -2.21 -1.55
C MET A 196 -14.69 -1.22 -0.47
N ASN A 197 -14.87 0.06 -0.82
CA ASN A 197 -15.33 1.08 0.12
C ASN A 197 -16.74 0.80 0.68
N VAL A 198 -17.65 0.34 -0.16
CA VAL A 198 -19.04 0.07 0.26
C VAL A 198 -19.17 -1.14 1.21
N VAL A 199 -18.24 -2.09 1.18
CA VAL A 199 -18.30 -3.32 2.00
C VAL A 199 -17.52 -3.25 3.31
N ILE A 200 -16.65 -2.26 3.48
CA ILE A 200 -15.94 -2.03 4.75
C ILE A 200 -16.83 -1.23 5.72
N SER A 201 -16.34 -0.98 6.93
CA SER A 201 -17.09 -0.17 7.89
C SER A 201 -17.21 1.30 7.45
N ASP A 202 -18.29 1.99 7.84
CA ASP A 202 -18.50 3.42 7.52
C ASP A 202 -17.32 4.28 8.02
N THR A 203 -16.75 3.93 9.18
CA THR A 203 -15.60 4.64 9.75
C THR A 203 -14.32 4.40 8.93
N ALA A 204 -14.11 3.18 8.45
CA ALA A 204 -12.97 2.86 7.58
C ALA A 204 -13.11 3.59 6.23
N GLU A 205 -14.28 3.56 5.62
CA GLU A 205 -14.54 4.23 4.35
C GLU A 205 -14.35 5.75 4.44
N TYR A 206 -14.97 6.39 5.43
CA TYR A 206 -14.87 7.83 5.60
C TYR A 206 -13.42 8.28 5.83
N GLY A 207 -12.70 7.57 6.69
CA GLY A 207 -11.30 7.85 6.97
C GLY A 207 -10.39 7.55 5.79
N ASN A 208 -10.66 6.49 5.02
CA ASN A 208 -9.98 6.23 3.76
C ASN A 208 -10.05 7.45 2.83
N TYR A 209 -11.24 8.01 2.61
CA TYR A 209 -11.39 9.17 1.74
C TYR A 209 -10.66 10.41 2.28
N LEU A 210 -10.72 10.67 3.58
CA LEU A 210 -9.97 11.76 4.20
C LEU A 210 -8.47 11.63 3.95
N PHE A 211 -7.94 10.41 4.00
CA PHE A 211 -6.53 10.14 3.75
C PHE A 211 -6.20 10.12 2.25
N SER A 212 -6.90 9.31 1.46
CA SER A 212 -6.57 9.07 0.06
C SER A 212 -6.76 10.31 -0.82
N ASN A 213 -7.73 11.17 -0.53
CA ASN A 213 -7.94 12.43 -1.24
C ASN A 213 -6.79 13.43 -1.07
N VAL A 214 -6.01 13.30 0.02
CA VAL A 214 -4.79 14.09 0.24
C VAL A 214 -3.56 13.36 -0.32
N ALA A 215 -3.45 12.06 -0.10
CA ALA A 215 -2.31 11.25 -0.53
C ALA A 215 -2.20 11.18 -2.07
N THR A 216 -3.32 11.02 -2.78
CA THR A 216 -3.34 10.88 -4.26
C THR A 216 -2.65 12.04 -4.98
N PRO A 217 -3.01 13.31 -4.75
CA PRO A 217 -2.34 14.42 -5.41
C PRO A 217 -0.87 14.59 -5.00
N ILE A 218 -0.49 14.24 -3.77
CA ILE A 218 0.92 14.26 -3.33
C ILE A 218 1.72 13.22 -4.11
N LEU A 219 1.25 11.97 -4.17
CA LEU A 219 1.90 10.91 -4.94
C LEU A 219 2.01 11.28 -6.43
N ALA A 220 0.95 11.81 -7.01
CA ALA A 220 0.94 12.22 -8.42
C ALA A 220 1.94 13.35 -8.71
N LYS A 221 2.14 14.29 -7.77
CA LYS A 221 3.00 15.45 -7.95
C LYS A 221 4.48 15.15 -7.60
N GLU A 222 4.73 14.36 -6.57
CA GLU A 222 6.07 14.20 -6.01
C GLU A 222 6.72 12.87 -6.38
N ILE A 223 5.95 11.78 -6.45
CA ILE A 223 6.49 10.44 -6.71
C ILE A 223 6.42 10.06 -8.18
N ILE A 224 5.27 10.24 -8.82
CA ILE A 224 5.09 9.83 -10.22
C ILE A 224 6.11 10.48 -11.18
N PRO A 225 6.45 11.79 -11.08
CA PRO A 225 7.45 12.39 -11.96
C PRO A 225 8.89 11.90 -11.71
N ALA A 226 9.18 11.33 -10.54
CA ALA A 226 10.50 10.82 -10.19
C ALA A 226 10.72 9.35 -10.65
N LEU A 227 9.71 8.71 -11.23
CA LEU A 227 9.81 7.32 -11.67
C LEU A 227 10.77 7.16 -12.85
N GLN A 228 11.50 6.05 -12.80
CA GLN A 228 12.45 5.62 -13.82
C GLN A 228 11.92 4.38 -14.54
N LYS A 229 12.60 4.03 -15.62
CA LYS A 229 12.34 2.80 -16.36
C LYS A 229 12.46 1.58 -15.44
N GLY A 230 11.41 0.76 -15.41
CA GLY A 230 11.36 -0.45 -14.59
C GLY A 230 10.79 -0.25 -13.19
N ASP A 231 10.34 0.96 -12.83
CA ASP A 231 9.66 1.18 -11.55
C ASP A 231 8.21 0.70 -11.57
N LEU A 232 7.56 0.73 -12.76
CA LEU A 232 6.18 0.33 -12.92
C LEU A 232 5.89 -0.13 -14.37
N GLY A 233 5.27 -1.30 -14.51
CA GLY A 233 4.77 -1.81 -15.79
C GLY A 233 5.80 -2.51 -16.67
N GLU A 234 7.04 -2.62 -16.24
CA GLU A 234 8.10 -3.39 -16.87
C GLU A 234 9.22 -3.70 -15.85
N PRO A 235 10.03 -4.75 -16.06
CA PRO A 235 11.08 -5.11 -15.13
C PRO A 235 12.17 -4.05 -15.01
N THR A 236 12.68 -3.85 -13.79
CA THR A 236 13.83 -2.97 -13.54
C THR A 236 15.06 -3.50 -14.25
N PRO A 237 15.78 -2.67 -15.04
CA PRO A 237 17.01 -3.08 -15.67
C PRO A 237 18.07 -3.52 -14.65
N ALA A 238 18.76 -4.61 -14.95
CA ALA A 238 19.89 -5.05 -14.13
C ALA A 238 21.04 -4.04 -14.21
N VAL A 239 21.53 -3.61 -13.05
CA VAL A 239 22.70 -2.73 -12.94
C VAL A 239 23.75 -3.37 -12.05
N ALA A 240 25.00 -2.93 -12.18
CA ALA A 240 26.05 -3.34 -11.25
C ALA A 240 25.72 -2.79 -9.86
N ILE A 241 25.75 -3.66 -8.87
CA ILE A 241 25.37 -3.34 -7.50
C ILE A 241 26.60 -3.45 -6.60
N ASP A 242 26.79 -2.45 -5.77
CA ASP A 242 27.72 -2.51 -4.68
C ASP A 242 27.17 -3.40 -3.55
N ASN A 243 27.92 -4.42 -3.17
CA ASN A 243 27.52 -5.36 -2.12
C ASN A 243 27.36 -4.69 -0.74
N ILE A 244 28.08 -3.60 -0.49
CA ILE A 244 27.96 -2.86 0.77
C ILE A 244 26.59 -2.18 0.82
N THR A 245 26.21 -1.47 -0.24
CA THR A 245 24.89 -0.83 -0.37
C THR A 245 23.76 -1.84 -0.24
N LEU A 246 23.86 -3.00 -0.91
CA LEU A 246 22.83 -4.04 -0.81
C LEU A 246 22.70 -4.59 0.60
N ARG A 247 23.83 -4.82 1.29
CA ARG A 247 23.84 -5.26 2.69
C ARG A 247 23.18 -4.21 3.59
N ASP A 248 23.56 -2.94 3.45
CA ASP A 248 23.06 -1.87 4.29
C ASP A 248 21.54 -1.68 4.12
N VAL A 249 21.01 -1.82 2.91
CA VAL A 249 19.57 -1.84 2.63
C VAL A 249 18.89 -3.06 3.29
N ASN A 250 19.44 -4.25 3.15
CA ASN A 250 18.89 -5.44 3.79
C ASN A 250 18.89 -5.31 5.33
N ASP A 251 19.94 -4.74 5.90
CA ASP A 251 20.03 -4.52 7.34
C ASP A 251 19.02 -3.46 7.80
N ALA A 252 18.82 -2.38 7.03
CA ALA A 252 17.82 -1.37 7.33
C ALA A 252 16.40 -1.97 7.34
N ILE A 253 16.08 -2.83 6.36
CA ILE A 253 14.79 -3.52 6.30
C ILE A 253 14.60 -4.42 7.54
N ARG A 254 15.57 -5.31 7.82
CA ARG A 254 15.47 -6.32 8.88
C ARG A 254 15.44 -5.74 10.29
N ASN A 255 16.08 -4.59 10.49
CA ASN A 255 16.18 -3.95 11.79
C ASN A 255 15.05 -2.95 12.06
N HIS A 256 14.12 -2.74 11.12
CA HIS A 256 12.96 -1.92 11.39
C HIS A 256 12.09 -2.56 12.50
N PRO A 257 11.58 -1.80 13.48
CA PRO A 257 10.80 -2.37 14.59
C PRO A 257 9.63 -3.25 14.14
N VAL A 258 8.92 -2.90 13.06
CA VAL A 258 7.84 -3.73 12.52
C VAL A 258 8.30 -5.11 12.07
N GLU A 259 9.54 -5.23 11.56
CA GLU A 259 10.11 -6.54 11.19
C GLU A 259 10.53 -7.35 12.40
N LEU A 260 11.09 -6.70 13.43
CA LEU A 260 11.52 -7.37 14.66
C LEU A 260 10.31 -7.97 15.41
N ILE A 261 9.29 -7.16 15.69
CA ILE A 261 8.07 -7.66 16.32
C ILE A 261 7.32 -8.66 15.43
N GLY A 262 7.31 -8.40 14.11
CA GLY A 262 6.67 -9.29 13.13
C GLY A 262 7.31 -10.67 13.08
N GLN A 263 8.63 -10.77 13.19
CA GLN A 263 9.35 -12.05 13.24
C GLN A 263 8.95 -12.85 14.47
N GLU A 264 8.83 -12.19 15.63
CA GLU A 264 8.39 -12.81 16.86
C GLU A 264 6.95 -13.33 16.74
N LEU A 265 6.02 -12.48 16.32
CA LEU A 265 4.60 -12.82 16.20
C LEU A 265 4.34 -13.92 15.17
N ARG A 266 5.00 -13.86 14.00
CA ARG A 266 4.90 -14.93 12.99
C ARG A 266 5.45 -16.27 13.49
N GLY A 267 6.41 -16.26 14.43
CA GLY A 267 6.91 -17.46 15.08
C GLY A 267 5.85 -18.23 15.88
N TYR A 268 4.81 -17.53 16.36
CA TYR A 268 3.68 -18.14 17.08
C TYR A 268 2.53 -18.56 16.16
N MET A 269 2.53 -18.16 14.90
CA MET A 269 1.46 -18.48 13.94
C MET A 269 1.76 -19.80 13.21
N THR A 270 1.28 -20.91 13.76
CA THR A 270 1.60 -22.27 13.28
C THR A 270 0.99 -22.62 11.92
N ASP A 271 -0.06 -21.92 11.48
CA ASP A 271 -0.85 -22.26 10.31
C ASP A 271 -0.50 -21.43 9.04
N MET A 272 0.52 -20.59 9.12
CA MET A 272 0.93 -19.81 7.95
C MET A 272 1.71 -20.67 6.95
N LYS A 273 1.26 -20.68 5.69
CA LYS A 273 1.98 -21.35 4.59
C LYS A 273 3.36 -20.68 4.42
N ARG A 274 4.41 -21.50 4.39
CA ARG A 274 5.75 -21.04 4.04
C ARG A 274 5.87 -20.87 2.52
N ILE A 275 6.19 -19.67 2.06
CA ILE A 275 6.57 -19.44 0.66
C ILE A 275 8.04 -19.82 0.51
N ALA A 276 8.33 -20.65 -0.49
CA ALA A 276 9.71 -20.92 -0.87
C ALA A 276 10.31 -19.65 -1.50
N VAL A 277 11.42 -19.17 -0.97
CA VAL A 277 12.22 -18.13 -1.63
C VAL A 277 12.83 -18.78 -2.87
N ALA A 278 12.56 -18.22 -4.05
CA ALA A 278 13.24 -18.65 -5.26
C ALA A 278 14.74 -18.37 -5.09
N GLY A 279 15.55 -19.45 -5.04
CA GLY A 279 17.01 -19.39 -4.94
C GLY A 279 17.65 -18.97 -6.26
#